data_98d045d51c318ad6f2587af115e8019f
#
_entry.id   98d045d51c318ad6f2587af115e8019f
#
_cell.length_a   1.000
_cell.length_b   1.000
_cell.length_c   1.000
_cell.angle_alpha   90.00
_cell.angle_beta   90.00
_cell.angle_gamma   90.00
#
_symmetry.space_group_name_H-M   'P 1'
#
loop_
_entity.id
_entity.type
_entity.pdbx_description
1 polymer ?
#
loop_
_entity_poly.entity_id
_entity_poly.type
_entity_poly.pdbx_seq_one_letter_code
_entity_poly.pdbx_strand_id
1 'polypeptide(L)'
;MKPIISRLRHTVVALLFALSISAANAQISYTATFDQHLLTTDTVSENGDSYLRLRYPDLWTQSAAGTPELPVHYLRFSVPCDATDFTVSVTGETTTATRYTLPVYPTQPPIPSDRNTSEQ
;
A
#
# COMPACT_ATOMS: atom_id res chain seq x y z
N MET A 1 29.01 33.91 45.40
CA MET A 1 28.53 34.04 44.04
C MET A 1 28.92 32.82 43.23
N LYS A 2 28.39 31.69 43.54
CA LYS A 2 28.89 30.48 42.92
C LYS A 2 27.96 29.57 42.18
N PRO A 3 26.63 29.78 42.14
CA PRO A 3 25.82 28.70 41.59
C PRO A 3 25.44 28.88 40.14
N ILE A 4 25.71 30.00 39.49
CA ILE A 4 25.18 30.29 38.16
C ILE A 4 25.87 29.45 37.08
N ILE A 5 27.20 29.25 37.19
CA ILE A 5 27.97 28.50 36.20
C ILE A 5 27.69 26.99 36.28
N SER A 6 27.49 26.44 37.49
CA SER A 6 27.17 25.03 37.65
C SER A 6 25.76 24.67 37.19
N ARG A 7 24.81 25.57 37.42
CA ARG A 7 23.43 25.43 36.90
C ARG A 7 23.36 25.50 35.39
N LEU A 8 24.13 26.39 34.78
CA LEU A 8 24.20 26.50 33.33
C LEU A 8 24.77 25.22 32.68
N ARG A 9 25.78 24.62 33.31
CA ARG A 9 26.36 23.37 32.79
C ARG A 9 25.36 22.22 32.81
N HIS A 10 24.57 22.06 33.84
CA HIS A 10 23.57 21.03 33.94
C HIS A 10 22.43 21.27 32.93
N THR A 11 22.04 22.49 32.69
CA THR A 11 20.99 22.83 31.71
C THR A 11 21.46 22.52 30.28
N VAL A 12 22.70 22.82 29.92
CA VAL A 12 23.25 22.53 28.59
C VAL A 12 23.34 21.02 28.35
N VAL A 13 23.78 20.24 29.32
CA VAL A 13 23.82 18.78 29.22
C VAL A 13 22.43 18.16 29.05
N ALA A 14 21.44 18.65 29.81
CA ALA A 14 20.06 18.17 29.67
C ALA A 14 19.46 18.50 28.28
N LEU A 15 19.77 19.67 27.73
CA LEU A 15 19.31 20.09 26.41
C LEU A 15 19.94 19.23 25.30
N LEU A 16 21.22 18.92 25.38
CA LEU A 16 21.92 18.04 24.43
C LEU A 16 21.35 16.61 24.47
N PHE A 17 21.00 16.12 25.64
CA PHE A 17 20.39 14.80 25.79
C PHE A 17 18.97 14.75 25.22
N ALA A 18 18.19 15.80 25.40
CA ALA A 18 16.84 15.90 24.82
C ALA A 18 16.88 15.95 23.27
N LEU A 19 17.85 16.60 22.65
CA LEU A 19 18.04 16.65 21.21
C LEU A 19 18.44 15.31 20.62
N SER A 20 19.14 14.46 21.36
CA SER A 20 19.53 13.14 20.89
C SER A 20 18.37 12.12 20.86
N ILE A 21 17.33 12.33 21.66
CA ILE A 21 16.15 11.45 21.72
C ILE A 21 15.20 11.72 20.55
N SER A 22 15.14 12.96 20.05
CA SER A 22 14.22 13.32 18.96
C SER A 22 14.62 12.81 17.57
N ALA A 23 15.86 12.30 17.41
CA ALA A 23 16.36 11.77 16.14
C ALA A 23 16.02 10.30 15.89
N ALA A 24 15.39 9.60 16.84
CA ALA A 24 15.20 8.15 16.80
C ALA A 24 13.96 7.68 16.00
N ASN A 25 13.06 8.57 15.62
CA ASN A 25 11.80 8.23 14.93
C ASN A 25 11.78 8.84 13.53
N ALA A 26 12.28 8.11 12.55
CA ALA A 26 12.08 8.45 11.15
C ALA A 26 10.69 7.97 10.71
N GLN A 27 9.88 8.89 10.21
CA GLN A 27 8.56 8.60 9.67
C GLN A 27 8.54 8.91 8.17
N ILE A 28 8.15 7.93 7.37
CA ILE A 28 7.90 8.10 5.95
C ILE A 28 6.38 8.13 5.77
N SER A 29 5.87 9.15 5.12
CA SER A 29 4.45 9.24 4.79
C SER A 29 4.24 9.32 3.30
N TYR A 30 3.16 8.72 2.84
CA TYR A 30 2.72 8.74 1.45
C TYR A 30 1.21 8.94 1.41
N THR A 31 0.75 9.83 0.53
CA THR A 31 -0.67 10.05 0.30
C THR A 31 -1.05 9.50 -1.07
N ALA A 32 -1.99 8.58 -1.11
CA ALA A 32 -2.58 8.07 -2.33
C ALA A 32 -3.97 8.67 -2.52
N THR A 33 -4.24 9.16 -3.73
CA THR A 33 -5.56 9.68 -4.10
C THR A 33 -6.02 8.94 -5.34
N PHE A 34 -7.25 8.44 -5.31
CA PHE A 34 -7.86 7.73 -6.41
C PHE A 34 -9.11 8.48 -6.88
N ASP A 35 -9.17 8.76 -8.17
CA ASP A 35 -10.35 9.37 -8.78
C ASP A 35 -11.32 8.27 -9.19
N GLN A 36 -12.47 8.22 -8.53
CA GLN A 36 -13.49 7.21 -8.83
C GLN A 36 -14.04 7.30 -10.27
N HIS A 37 -13.94 8.47 -10.93
CA HIS A 37 -14.38 8.64 -12.31
C HIS A 37 -13.49 7.91 -13.32
N LEU A 38 -12.27 7.56 -12.92
CA LEU A 38 -11.36 6.76 -13.73
C LEU A 38 -11.59 5.26 -13.60
N LEU A 39 -12.36 4.83 -12.61
CA LEU A 39 -12.74 3.45 -12.46
C LEU A 39 -13.76 3.08 -13.53
N THR A 40 -13.41 2.12 -14.37
CA THR A 40 -14.28 1.61 -15.43
C THR A 40 -14.73 0.20 -15.15
N THR A 41 -15.89 -0.17 -15.66
CA THR A 41 -16.47 -1.49 -15.47
C THR A 41 -16.84 -2.09 -16.82
N ASP A 42 -16.51 -3.36 -17.00
CA ASP A 42 -16.90 -4.17 -18.15
C ASP A 42 -17.65 -5.41 -17.69
N THR A 43 -18.54 -5.91 -18.53
CA THR A 43 -19.22 -7.18 -18.27
C THR A 43 -18.51 -8.31 -19.00
N VAL A 44 -18.22 -9.38 -18.29
CA VAL A 44 -17.63 -10.61 -18.82
C VAL A 44 -18.63 -11.74 -18.68
N SER A 45 -18.87 -12.46 -19.75
CA SER A 45 -19.73 -13.65 -19.74
C SER A 45 -18.88 -14.90 -19.86
N GLU A 46 -19.08 -15.84 -18.97
CA GLU A 46 -18.39 -17.13 -18.96
C GLU A 46 -19.34 -18.24 -18.50
N ASN A 47 -19.42 -19.29 -19.26
CA ASN A 47 -20.27 -20.44 -18.98
C ASN A 47 -21.76 -20.10 -18.72
N GLY A 48 -22.27 -19.06 -19.34
CA GLY A 48 -23.63 -18.59 -19.14
C GLY A 48 -23.83 -17.62 -17.97
N ASP A 49 -22.82 -17.38 -17.18
CA ASP A 49 -22.84 -16.43 -16.06
C ASP A 49 -22.20 -15.10 -16.48
N SER A 50 -22.71 -14.01 -15.91
CA SER A 50 -22.18 -12.67 -16.14
C SER A 50 -21.47 -12.16 -14.92
N TYR A 51 -20.31 -11.56 -15.13
CA TYR A 51 -19.43 -11.01 -14.11
C TYR A 51 -19.06 -9.58 -14.43
N LEU A 52 -18.68 -8.84 -13.40
CA LEU A 52 -18.19 -7.48 -13.52
C LEU A 52 -16.66 -7.48 -13.46
N ARG A 53 -16.02 -6.82 -14.41
CA ARG A 53 -14.59 -6.56 -14.39
C ARG A 53 -14.33 -5.09 -14.11
N LEU A 54 -13.55 -4.82 -13.08
CA LEU A 54 -13.16 -3.47 -12.67
C LEU A 54 -11.78 -3.16 -13.21
N ARG A 55 -11.62 -1.98 -13.80
CA ARG A 55 -10.35 -1.50 -14.33
C ARG A 55 -10.07 -0.10 -13.87
N TYR A 56 -8.81 0.16 -13.56
CA TYR A 56 -8.34 1.50 -13.23
C TYR A 56 -7.01 1.75 -13.97
N PRO A 57 -6.84 2.93 -14.63
CA PRO A 57 -5.61 3.23 -15.36
C PRO A 57 -4.38 3.10 -14.47
N ASP A 58 -3.31 2.53 -15.04
CA ASP A 58 -1.98 2.41 -14.41
C ASP A 58 -1.94 1.58 -13.12
N LEU A 59 -3.02 0.93 -12.72
CA LEU A 59 -3.03 0.01 -11.59
C LEU A 59 -2.90 -1.44 -12.05
N TRP A 60 -2.21 -2.22 -11.22
CA TRP A 60 -2.14 -3.65 -11.38
C TRP A 60 -3.44 -4.31 -10.95
N THR A 61 -3.69 -5.49 -11.48
CA THR A 61 -4.79 -6.32 -11.02
C THR A 61 -4.29 -7.37 -10.05
N GLN A 62 -5.08 -7.66 -9.02
CA GLN A 62 -4.77 -8.73 -8.08
C GLN A 62 -4.63 -10.06 -8.80
N SER A 63 -3.58 -10.84 -8.47
CA SER A 63 -3.19 -12.03 -9.21
C SER A 63 -3.46 -13.36 -8.51
N ALA A 64 -4.00 -13.35 -7.29
CA ALA A 64 -4.30 -14.60 -6.57
C ALA A 64 -5.53 -15.29 -7.18
N ALA A 65 -5.36 -16.48 -7.74
CA ALA A 65 -6.42 -17.23 -8.39
C ALA A 65 -7.62 -17.49 -7.46
N GLY A 66 -8.83 -17.31 -7.98
CA GLY A 66 -10.07 -17.48 -7.23
C GLY A 66 -10.48 -16.29 -6.37
N THR A 67 -9.63 -15.28 -6.20
CA THR A 67 -10.00 -14.02 -5.55
C THR A 67 -10.64 -13.04 -6.53
N PRO A 68 -11.45 -12.06 -6.06
CA PRO A 68 -11.98 -11.05 -6.95
C PRO A 68 -10.88 -10.30 -7.69
N GLU A 69 -11.07 -10.09 -8.99
CA GLU A 69 -10.12 -9.36 -9.85
C GLU A 69 -10.27 -7.87 -9.60
N LEU A 70 -9.47 -7.31 -8.71
CA LEU A 70 -9.55 -5.92 -8.27
C LEU A 70 -8.28 -5.15 -8.66
N PRO A 71 -8.42 -3.86 -9.04
CA PRO A 71 -7.27 -2.98 -9.18
C PRO A 71 -6.55 -2.80 -7.85
N VAL A 72 -5.22 -2.90 -7.85
CA VAL A 72 -4.39 -2.75 -6.66
C VAL A 72 -3.24 -1.78 -6.92
N HIS A 73 -2.91 -1.00 -5.91
CA HIS A 73 -1.80 -0.09 -5.93
C HIS A 73 -0.74 -0.55 -4.92
N TYR A 74 0.45 -0.86 -5.43
CA TYR A 74 1.57 -1.28 -4.60
C TYR A 74 2.44 -0.09 -4.22
N LEU A 75 2.63 0.10 -2.94
CA LEU A 75 3.55 1.10 -2.40
C LEU A 75 4.84 0.42 -1.98
N ARG A 76 5.96 1.02 -2.34
CA ARG A 76 7.29 0.55 -1.95
C ARG A 76 7.99 1.65 -1.18
N PHE A 77 8.50 1.31 -0.03
CA PHE A 77 9.26 2.22 0.82
C PHE A 77 10.67 1.69 1.01
N SER A 78 11.64 2.59 0.87
CA SER A 78 13.01 2.29 1.25
C SER A 78 13.18 2.56 2.73
N VAL A 79 13.66 1.58 3.44
CA VAL A 79 13.98 1.68 4.87
C VAL A 79 15.48 1.52 5.07
N PRO A 80 16.06 2.13 6.12
CA PRO A 80 17.46 1.92 6.44
C PRO A 80 17.76 0.42 6.66
N CYS A 81 18.95 -0.03 6.24
CA CYS A 81 19.32 -1.44 6.34
C CYS A 81 19.48 -1.96 7.78
N ASP A 82 19.64 -1.05 8.72
CA ASP A 82 19.71 -1.33 10.16
C ASP A 82 18.35 -1.23 10.87
N ALA A 83 17.28 -0.94 10.15
CA ALA A 83 15.93 -0.92 10.71
C ALA A 83 15.51 -2.34 11.12
N THR A 84 15.18 -2.51 12.40
CA THR A 84 14.75 -3.79 12.98
C THR A 84 13.26 -3.89 13.14
N ASP A 85 12.58 -2.75 13.35
CA ASP A 85 11.14 -2.66 13.52
C ASP A 85 10.57 -1.51 12.70
N PHE A 86 9.46 -1.79 12.03
CA PHE A 86 8.67 -0.76 11.36
C PHE A 86 7.19 -1.08 11.49
N THR A 87 6.39 -0.03 11.60
CA THR A 87 4.94 -0.13 11.67
C THR A 87 4.33 0.62 10.49
N VAL A 88 3.37 0.01 9.84
CA VAL A 88 2.58 0.64 8.80
C VAL A 88 1.21 0.99 9.36
N SER A 89 0.80 2.23 9.20
CA SER A 89 -0.52 2.68 9.59
C SER A 89 -1.18 3.48 8.47
N VAL A 90 -2.49 3.35 8.34
CA VAL A 90 -3.30 4.14 7.41
C VAL A 90 -4.05 5.19 8.23
N THR A 91 -3.92 6.44 7.82
CA THR A 91 -4.56 7.57 8.49
C THR A 91 -5.31 8.44 7.48
N GLY A 92 -6.36 9.13 7.91
CA GLY A 92 -7.12 10.05 7.07
C GLY A 92 -7.82 9.38 5.90
N GLU A 93 -8.26 8.15 6.07
CA GLU A 93 -8.94 7.39 5.03
C GLU A 93 -10.33 7.99 4.73
N THR A 94 -10.59 8.24 3.45
CA THR A 94 -11.91 8.57 2.93
C THR A 94 -12.32 7.52 1.93
N THR A 95 -13.45 6.87 2.16
CA THR A 95 -13.94 5.80 1.29
C THR A 95 -15.30 6.15 0.71
N THR A 96 -15.55 5.67 -0.52
CA THR A 96 -16.85 5.75 -1.17
C THR A 96 -17.35 4.35 -1.43
N ALA A 97 -18.57 4.04 -0.98
CA ALA A 97 -19.18 2.75 -1.21
C ALA A 97 -20.02 2.79 -2.50
N THR A 98 -19.77 1.85 -3.40
CA THR A 98 -20.56 1.65 -4.61
C THR A 98 -21.09 0.22 -4.63
N ARG A 99 -22.38 0.08 -4.90
CA ARG A 99 -23.01 -1.25 -5.00
C ARG A 99 -23.15 -1.66 -6.46
N TYR A 100 -22.73 -2.88 -6.76
CA TYR A 100 -22.88 -3.50 -8.06
C TYR A 100 -23.88 -4.66 -7.99
N THR A 101 -24.57 -4.92 -9.09
CA THR A 101 -25.54 -6.02 -9.18
C THR A 101 -24.93 -7.35 -9.60
N LEU A 102 -23.78 -7.31 -10.28
CA LEU A 102 -23.07 -8.50 -10.74
C LEU A 102 -21.88 -8.79 -9.80
N PRO A 103 -21.52 -10.07 -9.61
CA PRO A 103 -20.31 -10.43 -8.89
C PRO A 103 -19.07 -10.02 -9.69
N VAL A 104 -17.99 -9.71 -8.96
CA VAL A 104 -16.71 -9.38 -9.60
C VAL A 104 -16.09 -10.64 -10.18
N TYR A 105 -15.55 -10.52 -11.39
CA TYR A 105 -14.90 -11.61 -12.08
C TYR A 105 -13.71 -12.14 -11.27
N PRO A 106 -13.62 -13.44 -11.01
CA PRO A 106 -12.52 -13.99 -10.23
C PRO A 106 -11.23 -14.02 -11.04
N THR A 107 -10.11 -13.81 -10.36
CA THR A 107 -8.78 -13.93 -10.95
C THR A 107 -8.55 -15.35 -11.44
N GLN A 108 -8.14 -15.50 -12.69
CA GLN A 108 -7.90 -16.77 -13.31
C GLN A 108 -6.52 -17.31 -12.93
N PRO A 109 -6.35 -18.64 -12.82
CA PRO A 109 -5.02 -19.22 -12.64
C PRO A 109 -4.16 -18.95 -13.90
N PRO A 110 -2.84 -18.83 -13.73
CA PRO A 110 -1.95 -18.67 -14.88
C PRO A 110 -2.07 -19.87 -15.79
N ILE A 111 -2.09 -19.62 -17.10
CA ILE A 111 -2.09 -20.69 -18.10
C ILE A 111 -0.68 -21.30 -18.12
N PRO A 112 -0.54 -22.60 -17.92
CA PRO A 112 0.76 -23.26 -18.05
C PRO A 112 1.32 -23.03 -19.45
N SER A 113 2.56 -22.59 -19.52
CA SER A 113 3.24 -22.31 -20.80
C SER A 113 3.88 -23.55 -21.44
N ASP A 114 3.61 -24.72 -20.91
CA ASP A 114 4.06 -25.99 -21.47
C ASP A 114 3.19 -26.40 -22.66
N ARG A 115 3.03 -25.48 -23.57
CA ARG A 115 2.52 -25.86 -24.87
C ARG A 115 3.63 -26.54 -25.64
N ASN A 116 3.95 -27.74 -25.25
CA ASN A 116 4.65 -28.66 -26.10
C ASN A 116 3.68 -29.07 -27.21
N THR A 117 3.52 -28.24 -28.18
CA THR A 117 2.99 -28.63 -29.44
C THR A 117 4.10 -29.44 -30.13
N SER A 118 4.23 -30.66 -29.74
CA SER A 118 4.83 -31.64 -30.66
C SER A 118 3.83 -31.83 -31.77
N GLU A 119 3.94 -31.00 -32.73
CA GLU A 119 3.34 -31.18 -34.04
C GLU A 119 3.94 -32.43 -34.66
N GLN A 120 3.13 -33.41 -34.85
CA GLN A 120 3.31 -34.47 -35.82
C GLN A 120 2.59 -34.06 -37.09
#